data_9c842f6ada77225d03d8a210d0b3a98a
#
_entry.id   9c842f6ada77225d03d8a210d0b3a98a
#
_cell.length_a   1.000
_cell.length_b   1.000
_cell.length_c   1.000
_cell.angle_alpha   90.00
_cell.angle_beta   90.00
_cell.angle_gamma   90.00
#
_symmetry.space_group_name_H-M   'P 1'
#
loop_
_entity.id
_entity.type
_entity.pdbx_description
1 polymer ?
#
loop_
_entity_poly.entity_id
_entity_poly.type
_entity_poly.pdbx_seq_one_letter_code
_entity_poly.pdbx_strand_id
1 'polypeptide(L)'
;MKATQSTINDFFALTGTIFSIPVYQRNYTWGEENCEKLLQDIVSISQNKKTHFMGSITYVLHLIDEEKSLRQLQEFVIIDGQQRVTTIMLLLKAIETKIQNEGIKKEIDNLLNLSGQRLRLKPIKSDKEAFDLVMQNRSHELQGVSHIRNNYKFFTKELENYISKGYRIEEIYGAFLRLKIVAIGLELGEDDPQVVFESINATGVQLKGLDLIRNYLMMGENSDRQKHLYDTYWVPLENWLGEKDLNDFIKTYLRIYFEDKVKEGEREVYYTLKAHHRDNFPNDIQGLMSDMREYGRIYQIFLDRDHYFLERGDSQQLANLRLRIKDLVKIKFGVAKPFVLRCARDFE
;
A
#
# COMPACT_ATOMS: atom_id res chain seq x y z
N MET A 1 -3.72 5.24 22.19
CA MET A 1 -2.60 4.52 21.52
C MET A 1 -1.91 3.59 22.53
N LYS A 2 -1.71 2.31 22.18
CA LYS A 2 -1.07 1.30 23.03
C LYS A 2 0.10 0.66 22.28
N ALA A 3 1.32 0.80 22.81
CA ALA A 3 2.51 0.15 22.27
C ALA A 3 2.88 -1.05 23.14
N THR A 4 3.03 -2.22 22.55
CA THR A 4 3.33 -3.47 23.25
C THR A 4 4.47 -4.21 22.53
N GLN A 5 5.50 -4.60 23.25
CA GLN A 5 6.51 -5.52 22.74
C GLN A 5 5.91 -6.91 22.64
N SER A 6 6.04 -7.53 21.48
CA SER A 6 5.53 -8.88 21.18
C SER A 6 6.56 -9.69 20.42
N THR A 7 6.47 -11.01 20.50
CA THR A 7 7.15 -11.87 19.52
C THR A 7 6.30 -11.96 18.25
N ILE A 8 6.94 -12.37 17.16
CA ILE A 8 6.20 -12.66 15.90
C ILE A 8 5.14 -13.74 16.15
N ASN A 9 5.50 -14.77 16.91
CA ASN A 9 4.55 -15.83 17.25
C ASN A 9 3.31 -15.28 17.97
N ASP A 10 3.50 -14.50 19.03
CA ASP A 10 2.38 -14.00 19.83
C ASP A 10 1.49 -13.05 19.04
N PHE A 11 2.08 -12.24 18.16
CA PHE A 11 1.34 -11.29 17.34
C PHE A 11 0.51 -11.97 16.25
N PHE A 12 1.08 -12.96 15.54
CA PHE A 12 0.36 -13.65 14.46
C PHE A 12 -0.52 -14.80 14.95
N ALA A 13 -0.31 -15.33 16.17
CA ALA A 13 -1.15 -16.38 16.76
C ALA A 13 -2.44 -15.86 17.41
N LEU A 14 -2.68 -14.54 17.42
CA LEU A 14 -3.90 -13.95 18.01
C LEU A 14 -5.16 -14.60 17.42
N THR A 15 -6.00 -15.13 18.31
CA THR A 15 -7.21 -15.86 17.92
C THR A 15 -8.21 -14.92 17.24
N GLY A 16 -8.78 -15.36 16.11
CA GLY A 16 -9.79 -14.59 15.39
C GLY A 16 -9.28 -13.30 14.73
N THR A 17 -7.95 -13.14 14.58
CA THR A 17 -7.37 -11.92 14.02
C THR A 17 -7.01 -12.09 12.55
N ILE A 18 -7.43 -11.12 11.74
CA ILE A 18 -7.07 -10.93 10.34
C ILE A 18 -6.22 -9.68 10.24
N PHE A 19 -5.15 -9.73 9.46
CA PHE A 19 -4.34 -8.56 9.10
C PHE A 19 -4.76 -8.09 7.72
N SER A 20 -5.08 -6.82 7.55
CA SER A 20 -5.42 -6.27 6.23
C SER A 20 -4.52 -5.11 5.87
N ILE A 21 -4.07 -5.11 4.62
CA ILE A 21 -3.36 -3.99 4.05
C ILE A 21 -4.40 -3.14 3.30
N PRO A 22 -4.62 -1.87 3.73
CA PRO A 22 -5.61 -1.00 3.10
C PRO A 22 -5.32 -0.73 1.63
N VAL A 23 -6.36 -0.47 0.85
CA VAL A 23 -6.26 -0.21 -0.61
C VAL A 23 -5.40 1.00 -0.98
N TYR A 24 -5.25 1.94 -0.08
CA TYR A 24 -4.45 3.15 -0.29
C TYR A 24 -2.95 2.94 0.01
N GLN A 25 -2.54 1.80 0.58
CA GLN A 25 -1.13 1.48 0.77
C GLN A 25 -0.46 1.13 -0.56
N ARG A 26 0.88 1.32 -0.62
CA ARG A 26 1.65 0.94 -1.80
C ARG A 26 1.74 -0.58 -1.95
N ASN A 27 2.00 -1.03 -3.15
CA ASN A 27 2.28 -2.42 -3.46
C ASN A 27 3.46 -2.96 -2.64
N TYR A 28 3.58 -4.27 -2.54
CA TYR A 28 4.76 -4.90 -1.99
C TYR A 28 5.97 -4.67 -2.90
N THR A 29 6.99 -4.00 -2.36
CA THR A 29 8.16 -3.52 -3.12
C THR A 29 9.50 -3.95 -2.55
N TRP A 30 9.53 -4.67 -1.40
CA TRP A 30 10.79 -5.20 -0.90
C TRP A 30 11.40 -6.15 -1.92
N GLY A 31 12.73 -6.02 -2.11
CA GLY A 31 13.52 -6.87 -2.97
C GLY A 31 14.28 -7.94 -2.19
N GLU A 32 15.09 -8.71 -2.91
CA GLU A 32 15.89 -9.80 -2.36
C GLU A 32 16.84 -9.31 -1.25
N GLU A 33 17.43 -8.12 -1.37
CA GLU A 33 18.34 -7.55 -0.34
C GLU A 33 17.66 -7.42 1.04
N ASN A 34 16.39 -7.00 1.07
CA ASN A 34 15.63 -6.88 2.31
C ASN A 34 15.35 -8.28 2.91
N CYS A 35 15.03 -9.24 2.04
CA CYS A 35 14.77 -10.62 2.40
C CYS A 35 16.03 -11.33 2.90
N GLU A 36 17.15 -11.10 2.23
CA GLU A 36 18.46 -11.64 2.61
C GLU A 36 18.87 -11.17 4.01
N LYS A 37 18.78 -9.86 4.26
CA LYS A 37 19.09 -9.30 5.57
C LYS A 37 18.24 -9.93 6.67
N LEU A 38 16.92 -10.04 6.46
CA LEU A 38 16.04 -10.69 7.42
C LEU A 38 16.43 -12.15 7.69
N LEU A 39 16.72 -12.92 6.63
CA LEU A 39 17.08 -14.33 6.76
C LEU A 39 18.44 -14.50 7.47
N GLN A 40 19.42 -13.66 7.18
CA GLN A 40 20.73 -13.63 7.86
C GLN A 40 20.58 -13.33 9.35
N ASP A 41 19.73 -12.36 9.71
CA ASP A 41 19.44 -12.03 11.11
C ASP A 41 18.83 -13.25 11.83
N ILE A 42 17.87 -13.95 11.21
CA ILE A 42 17.24 -15.15 11.77
C ILE A 42 18.25 -16.30 11.96
N VAL A 43 19.09 -16.56 10.95
CA VAL A 43 20.12 -17.59 11.02
C VAL A 43 21.13 -17.26 12.12
N SER A 44 21.53 -16.01 12.26
CA SER A 44 22.38 -15.56 13.37
C SER A 44 21.74 -15.83 14.74
N ILE A 45 20.43 -15.55 14.89
CA ILE A 45 19.69 -15.86 16.12
C ILE A 45 19.63 -17.37 16.39
N SER A 46 19.51 -18.19 15.34
CA SER A 46 19.45 -19.65 15.51
C SER A 46 20.71 -20.20 16.17
N GLN A 47 21.87 -19.62 15.86
CA GLN A 47 23.16 -20.00 16.42
C GLN A 47 23.44 -19.49 17.83
N ASN A 48 23.11 -18.20 18.09
CA ASN A 48 23.49 -17.52 19.33
C ASN A 48 22.37 -17.43 20.37
N LYS A 49 21.17 -17.91 20.05
CA LYS A 49 19.95 -17.89 20.90
C LYS A 49 19.54 -16.51 21.40
N LYS A 50 20.01 -15.42 20.77
CA LYS A 50 19.61 -14.06 21.06
C LYS A 50 18.22 -13.77 20.47
N THR A 51 17.72 -12.59 20.75
CA THR A 51 16.50 -12.05 20.10
C THR A 51 16.89 -10.93 19.13
N HIS A 52 16.10 -10.71 18.10
CA HIS A 52 16.30 -9.63 17.14
C HIS A 52 15.03 -8.80 17.04
N PHE A 53 15.19 -7.48 16.99
CA PHE A 53 14.10 -6.54 16.84
C PHE A 53 13.90 -6.17 15.36
N MET A 54 12.70 -6.48 14.84
CA MET A 54 12.36 -6.24 13.43
C MET A 54 11.76 -4.85 13.13
N GLY A 55 11.48 -4.07 14.16
CA GLY A 55 10.79 -2.78 14.03
C GLY A 55 9.36 -2.80 14.56
N SER A 56 8.60 -1.74 14.24
CA SER A 56 7.21 -1.59 14.68
C SER A 56 6.22 -2.06 13.61
N ILE A 57 5.04 -2.50 14.05
CA ILE A 57 3.85 -2.68 13.22
C ILE A 57 2.75 -1.83 13.85
N THR A 58 2.25 -0.84 13.10
CA THR A 58 1.18 0.05 13.55
C THR A 58 -0.13 -0.34 12.87
N TYR A 59 -1.20 -0.45 13.62
CA TYR A 59 -2.50 -0.88 13.13
C TYR A 59 -3.66 -0.20 13.85
N VAL A 60 -4.80 -0.16 13.18
CA VAL A 60 -6.09 0.17 13.78
C VAL A 60 -6.88 -1.12 13.95
N LEU A 61 -7.50 -1.29 15.11
CA LEU A 61 -8.37 -2.42 15.39
C LEU A 61 -9.80 -2.12 14.93
N HIS A 62 -10.33 -2.97 14.05
CA HIS A 62 -11.75 -3.03 13.71
C HIS A 62 -12.35 -4.34 14.19
N LEU A 63 -13.55 -4.28 14.74
CA LEU A 63 -14.34 -5.47 15.05
C LEU A 63 -15.23 -5.79 13.86
N ILE A 64 -15.21 -7.06 13.41
CA ILE A 64 -16.04 -7.54 12.32
C ILE A 64 -17.11 -8.46 12.90
N ASP A 65 -18.37 -8.08 12.76
CA ASP A 65 -19.49 -8.96 13.07
C ASP A 65 -19.78 -9.86 11.86
N GLU A 66 -19.44 -11.13 11.97
CA GLU A 66 -19.86 -12.12 10.98
C GLU A 66 -21.24 -12.68 11.36
N GLU A 67 -22.25 -12.41 10.56
CA GLU A 67 -23.66 -12.83 10.77
C GLU A 67 -23.84 -14.34 11.03
N LYS A 68 -22.84 -15.15 10.74
CA LYS A 68 -22.87 -16.63 10.87
C LYS A 68 -21.90 -17.18 11.91
N SER A 69 -21.18 -16.35 12.64
CA SER A 69 -20.19 -16.78 13.63
C SER A 69 -20.54 -16.27 15.02
N LEU A 70 -20.55 -17.17 16.01
CA LEU A 70 -20.64 -16.79 17.42
C LEU A 70 -19.34 -16.13 17.93
N ARG A 71 -18.30 -16.04 17.10
CA ARG A 71 -17.01 -15.42 17.44
C ARG A 71 -16.84 -14.14 16.66
N GLN A 72 -16.66 -13.05 17.38
CA GLN A 72 -16.28 -11.76 16.80
C GLN A 72 -14.86 -11.87 16.24
N LEU A 73 -14.70 -11.53 14.96
CA LEU A 73 -13.39 -11.43 14.34
C LEU A 73 -12.81 -10.04 14.56
N GLN A 74 -11.48 -9.98 14.70
CA GLN A 74 -10.73 -8.75 14.78
C GLN A 74 -9.98 -8.52 13.48
N GLU A 75 -10.07 -7.33 12.92
CA GLU A 75 -9.29 -6.92 11.76
C GLU A 75 -8.26 -5.86 12.20
N PHE A 76 -6.99 -6.21 12.07
CA PHE A 76 -5.88 -5.28 12.25
C PHE A 76 -5.57 -4.64 10.89
N VAL A 77 -6.07 -3.44 10.70
CA VAL A 77 -5.80 -2.63 9.49
C VAL A 77 -4.42 -2.01 9.63
N ILE A 78 -3.47 -2.48 8.83
CA ILE A 78 -2.06 -2.11 8.93
C ILE A 78 -1.83 -0.70 8.41
N ILE A 79 -1.41 0.20 9.28
CA ILE A 79 -1.07 1.60 8.97
C ILE A 79 0.41 1.73 8.59
N ASP A 80 1.29 1.04 9.32
CA ASP A 80 2.73 0.93 9.00
C ASP A 80 3.23 -0.49 9.26
N GLY A 81 4.26 -0.89 8.49
CA GLY A 81 4.87 -2.22 8.59
C GLY A 81 4.34 -3.25 7.60
N GLN A 82 3.53 -2.86 6.62
CA GLN A 82 2.95 -3.76 5.62
C GLN A 82 3.99 -4.62 4.87
N GLN A 83 5.15 -4.04 4.49
CA GLN A 83 6.22 -4.77 3.83
C GLN A 83 6.76 -5.88 4.74
N ARG A 84 6.96 -5.58 6.02
CA ARG A 84 7.41 -6.54 7.04
C ARG A 84 6.41 -7.68 7.21
N VAL A 85 5.13 -7.34 7.39
CA VAL A 85 4.05 -8.34 7.56
C VAL A 85 3.99 -9.28 6.35
N THR A 86 4.01 -8.74 5.13
CA THR A 86 4.00 -9.55 3.91
C THR A 86 5.23 -10.45 3.83
N THR A 87 6.43 -9.91 4.09
CA THR A 87 7.68 -10.68 4.03
C THR A 87 7.71 -11.80 5.08
N ILE A 88 7.22 -11.55 6.29
CA ILE A 88 7.07 -12.55 7.35
C ILE A 88 6.20 -13.73 6.85
N MET A 89 5.06 -13.45 6.22
CA MET A 89 4.17 -14.48 5.69
C MET A 89 4.83 -15.29 4.56
N LEU A 90 5.58 -14.62 3.66
CA LEU A 90 6.31 -15.31 2.59
C LEU A 90 7.41 -16.22 3.12
N LEU A 91 8.18 -15.75 4.10
CA LEU A 91 9.23 -16.56 4.74
C LEU A 91 8.63 -17.74 5.50
N LEU A 92 7.56 -17.53 6.26
CA LEU A 92 6.86 -18.58 6.98
C LEU A 92 6.35 -19.67 6.03
N LYS A 93 5.77 -19.26 4.89
CA LYS A 93 5.36 -20.19 3.83
C LYS A 93 6.54 -20.95 3.21
N ALA A 94 7.68 -20.30 3.01
CA ALA A 94 8.88 -20.99 2.52
C ALA A 94 9.43 -22.00 3.54
N ILE A 95 9.45 -21.67 4.84
CA ILE A 95 9.83 -22.59 5.93
C ILE A 95 8.90 -23.80 5.95
N GLU A 96 7.57 -23.60 5.85
CA GLU A 96 6.58 -24.69 5.82
C GLU A 96 6.94 -25.75 4.78
N THR A 97 7.38 -25.35 3.59
CA THR A 97 7.73 -26.29 2.50
C THR A 97 8.96 -27.15 2.80
N LYS A 98 9.78 -26.76 3.76
CA LYS A 98 11.01 -27.48 4.14
C LYS A 98 10.88 -28.30 5.42
N ILE A 99 9.89 -28.04 6.25
CA ILE A 99 9.61 -28.75 7.49
C ILE A 99 9.04 -30.13 7.15
N GLN A 100 9.56 -31.18 7.83
CA GLN A 100 9.03 -32.55 7.74
C GLN A 100 8.12 -32.89 8.93
N ASN A 101 8.30 -32.22 10.05
CA ASN A 101 7.51 -32.46 11.27
C ASN A 101 6.08 -31.93 11.12
N GLU A 102 5.11 -32.82 11.11
CA GLU A 102 3.68 -32.49 10.91
C GLU A 102 3.11 -31.59 12.05
N GLY A 103 3.62 -31.72 13.28
CA GLY A 103 3.24 -30.81 14.39
C GLY A 103 3.63 -29.38 14.09
N ILE A 104 4.86 -29.17 13.65
CA ILE A 104 5.37 -27.82 13.29
C ILE A 104 4.64 -27.29 12.05
N LYS A 105 4.37 -28.12 11.05
CA LYS A 105 3.55 -27.70 9.89
C LYS A 105 2.19 -27.14 10.32
N LYS A 106 1.54 -27.82 11.25
CA LYS A 106 0.25 -27.38 11.79
C LYS A 106 0.36 -26.07 12.56
N GLU A 107 1.42 -25.87 13.31
CA GLU A 107 1.71 -24.59 13.96
C GLU A 107 1.86 -23.47 12.94
N ILE A 108 2.66 -23.69 11.87
CA ILE A 108 2.84 -22.73 10.78
C ILE A 108 1.52 -22.46 10.06
N ASP A 109 0.74 -23.49 9.77
CA ASP A 109 -0.60 -23.32 9.18
C ASP A 109 -1.50 -22.41 10.03
N ASN A 110 -1.48 -22.56 11.34
CA ASN A 110 -2.24 -21.69 12.26
C ASN A 110 -1.74 -20.23 12.27
N LEU A 111 -0.48 -19.98 11.93
CA LEU A 111 0.05 -18.62 11.78
C LEU A 111 -0.29 -18.01 10.42
N LEU A 112 -0.40 -18.82 9.38
CA LEU A 112 -0.76 -18.38 8.02
C LEU A 112 -2.27 -18.28 7.82
N ASN A 113 -3.05 -19.16 8.44
CA ASN A 113 -4.48 -19.32 8.23
C ASN A 113 -5.30 -19.17 9.52
N LEU A 114 -6.50 -18.66 9.37
CA LEU A 114 -7.56 -18.84 10.36
C LEU A 114 -8.25 -20.20 10.15
N SER A 115 -9.01 -20.64 11.14
CA SER A 115 -9.83 -21.85 11.01
C SER A 115 -10.67 -21.81 9.72
N GLY A 116 -10.58 -22.88 8.90
CA GLY A 116 -11.30 -22.98 7.63
C GLY A 116 -10.58 -22.50 6.39
N GLN A 117 -9.25 -22.50 6.39
CA GLN A 117 -8.39 -22.14 5.23
C GLN A 117 -8.44 -20.67 4.81
N ARG A 118 -8.95 -19.78 5.64
CA ARG A 118 -8.93 -18.35 5.39
C ARG A 118 -7.56 -17.78 5.74
N LEU A 119 -6.87 -17.19 4.78
CA LEU A 119 -5.59 -16.53 5.01
C LEU A 119 -5.72 -15.40 6.05
N ARG A 120 -4.76 -15.33 6.97
CA ARG A 120 -4.71 -14.28 7.98
C ARG A 120 -4.34 -12.92 7.40
N LEU A 121 -3.55 -12.87 6.32
CA LEU A 121 -3.22 -11.62 5.65
C LEU A 121 -4.11 -11.42 4.42
N LYS A 122 -4.78 -10.28 4.38
CA LYS A 122 -5.44 -9.74 3.19
C LYS A 122 -4.51 -8.68 2.56
N PRO A 123 -3.77 -9.00 1.50
CA PRO A 123 -2.96 -8.02 0.80
C PRO A 123 -3.83 -7.06 -0.01
N ILE A 124 -3.22 -5.98 -0.54
CA ILE A 124 -3.91 -5.10 -1.48
C ILE A 124 -4.28 -5.84 -2.77
N LYS A 125 -5.23 -5.28 -3.53
CA LYS A 125 -5.82 -5.93 -4.72
C LYS A 125 -4.78 -6.34 -5.77
N SER A 126 -3.77 -5.51 -6.02
CA SER A 126 -2.71 -5.76 -7.01
C SER A 126 -1.75 -6.89 -6.61
N ASP A 127 -1.55 -7.11 -5.31
CA ASP A 127 -0.67 -8.14 -4.78
C ASP A 127 -1.40 -9.46 -4.51
N LYS A 128 -2.75 -9.42 -4.51
CA LYS A 128 -3.59 -10.51 -4.04
C LYS A 128 -3.39 -11.80 -4.83
N GLU A 129 -3.41 -11.74 -6.16
CA GLU A 129 -3.23 -12.93 -6.99
C GLU A 129 -1.90 -13.62 -6.72
N ALA A 130 -0.81 -12.84 -6.71
CA ALA A 130 0.54 -13.38 -6.47
C ALA A 130 0.65 -13.98 -5.06
N PHE A 131 0.07 -13.32 -4.06
CA PHE A 131 0.09 -13.80 -2.68
C PHE A 131 -0.72 -15.08 -2.52
N ASP A 132 -1.95 -15.12 -3.04
CA ASP A 132 -2.83 -16.28 -2.96
C ASP A 132 -2.19 -17.51 -3.64
N LEU A 133 -1.60 -17.36 -4.84
CA LEU A 133 -0.92 -18.44 -5.54
C LEU A 133 0.31 -18.95 -4.78
N VAL A 134 1.07 -18.06 -4.13
CA VAL A 134 2.19 -18.47 -3.27
C VAL A 134 1.68 -19.29 -2.07
N MET A 135 0.65 -18.80 -1.37
CA MET A 135 0.08 -19.49 -0.20
C MET A 135 -0.51 -20.87 -0.55
N GLN A 136 -1.01 -21.02 -1.78
CA GLN A 136 -1.53 -22.29 -2.31
C GLN A 136 -0.45 -23.22 -2.93
N ASN A 137 0.84 -22.89 -2.86
CA ASN A 137 1.95 -23.60 -3.53
C ASN A 137 1.84 -23.60 -5.07
N ARG A 138 1.14 -22.66 -5.66
CA ARG A 138 0.86 -22.50 -7.10
C ARG A 138 1.62 -21.32 -7.71
N SER A 139 2.69 -20.86 -7.11
CA SER A 139 3.47 -19.68 -7.55
C SER A 139 4.01 -19.78 -8.99
N HIS A 140 4.09 -21.02 -9.54
CA HIS A 140 4.50 -21.27 -10.93
C HIS A 140 3.45 -20.85 -11.96
N GLU A 141 2.19 -20.72 -11.58
CA GLU A 141 1.09 -20.33 -12.46
C GLU A 141 1.03 -18.81 -12.70
N LEU A 142 1.70 -18.02 -11.85
CA LEU A 142 1.66 -16.57 -11.96
C LEU A 142 2.36 -16.09 -13.23
N GLN A 143 1.66 -15.27 -14.02
CA GLN A 143 2.20 -14.58 -15.18
C GLN A 143 2.91 -13.28 -14.78
N GLY A 144 3.92 -12.88 -15.55
CA GLY A 144 4.63 -11.63 -15.35
C GLY A 144 5.60 -11.60 -14.16
N VAL A 145 6.02 -10.39 -13.76
CA VAL A 145 6.99 -10.14 -12.68
C VAL A 145 6.23 -9.77 -11.41
N SER A 146 6.63 -10.36 -10.27
CA SER A 146 6.06 -10.06 -8.97
C SER A 146 7.14 -10.15 -7.89
N HIS A 147 7.28 -9.09 -7.08
CA HIS A 147 8.16 -9.11 -5.91
C HIS A 147 7.77 -10.20 -4.90
N ILE A 148 6.46 -10.45 -4.72
CA ILE A 148 5.96 -11.53 -3.84
C ILE A 148 6.50 -12.88 -4.28
N ARG A 149 6.32 -13.24 -5.57
CA ARG A 149 6.83 -14.52 -6.10
C ARG A 149 8.35 -14.61 -6.07
N ASN A 150 9.05 -13.52 -6.42
CA ASN A 150 10.50 -13.50 -6.46
C ASN A 150 11.08 -13.71 -5.06
N ASN A 151 10.56 -13.01 -4.05
CA ASN A 151 11.01 -13.12 -2.67
C ASN A 151 10.65 -14.47 -2.03
N TYR A 152 9.50 -15.06 -2.37
CA TYR A 152 9.18 -16.42 -1.97
C TYR A 152 10.18 -17.44 -2.56
N LYS A 153 10.50 -17.33 -3.85
CA LYS A 153 11.52 -18.18 -4.51
C LYS A 153 12.91 -17.98 -3.89
N PHE A 154 13.27 -16.74 -3.62
CA PHE A 154 14.52 -16.41 -2.92
C PHE A 154 14.59 -17.12 -1.57
N PHE A 155 13.59 -16.99 -0.71
CA PHE A 155 13.56 -17.67 0.58
C PHE A 155 13.64 -19.19 0.45
N THR A 156 12.89 -19.77 -0.48
CA THR A 156 12.89 -21.22 -0.71
C THR A 156 14.30 -21.72 -1.08
N LYS A 157 14.99 -21.00 -1.98
CA LYS A 157 16.34 -21.32 -2.43
C LYS A 157 17.38 -21.14 -1.31
N GLU A 158 17.32 -20.02 -0.59
CA GLU A 158 18.30 -19.74 0.47
C GLU A 158 18.12 -20.68 1.67
N LEU A 159 16.90 -21.07 2.01
CA LEU A 159 16.67 -22.11 3.03
C LEU A 159 17.29 -23.45 2.61
N GLU A 160 17.19 -23.85 1.33
CA GLU A 160 17.88 -25.04 0.80
C GLU A 160 19.40 -24.91 0.94
N ASN A 161 19.96 -23.74 0.63
CA ASN A 161 21.39 -23.46 0.79
C ASN A 161 21.83 -23.58 2.26
N TYR A 162 21.05 -23.09 3.22
CA TYR A 162 21.36 -23.24 4.65
C TYR A 162 21.25 -24.70 5.10
N ILE A 163 20.23 -25.44 4.69
CA ILE A 163 20.06 -26.87 5.00
C ILE A 163 21.25 -27.67 4.44
N SER A 164 21.69 -27.41 3.21
CA SER A 164 22.85 -28.08 2.61
C SER A 164 24.18 -27.81 3.34
N LYS A 165 24.26 -26.66 4.04
CA LYS A 165 25.39 -26.30 4.92
C LYS A 165 25.27 -26.90 6.33
N GLY A 166 24.25 -27.72 6.60
CA GLY A 166 24.07 -28.41 7.86
C GLY A 166 23.20 -27.71 8.90
N TYR A 167 22.53 -26.58 8.53
CA TYR A 167 21.57 -25.95 9.43
C TYR A 167 20.26 -26.73 9.48
N ARG A 168 19.67 -26.84 10.68
CA ARG A 168 18.38 -27.49 10.85
C ARG A 168 17.25 -26.48 10.64
N ILE A 169 16.31 -26.83 9.81
CA ILE A 169 15.17 -25.94 9.50
C ILE A 169 14.31 -25.63 10.73
N GLU A 170 14.19 -26.59 11.67
CA GLU A 170 13.47 -26.41 12.93
C GLU A 170 14.15 -25.38 13.84
N GLU A 171 15.48 -25.27 13.79
CA GLU A 171 16.22 -24.24 14.54
C GLU A 171 16.05 -22.86 13.92
N ILE A 172 16.00 -22.77 12.58
CA ILE A 172 15.67 -21.54 11.85
C ILE A 172 14.25 -21.12 12.17
N TYR A 173 13.27 -22.05 12.16
CA TYR A 173 11.89 -21.77 12.57
C TYR A 173 11.80 -21.30 14.03
N GLY A 174 12.46 -22.00 14.96
CA GLY A 174 12.52 -21.57 16.35
C GLY A 174 13.18 -20.19 16.56
N ALA A 175 14.15 -19.81 15.71
CA ALA A 175 14.73 -18.47 15.70
C ALA A 175 13.73 -17.42 15.16
N PHE A 176 13.03 -17.75 14.08
CA PHE A 176 11.96 -16.91 13.52
C PHE A 176 10.90 -16.58 14.57
N LEU A 177 10.44 -17.54 15.35
CA LEU A 177 9.44 -17.32 16.42
C LEU A 177 9.93 -16.36 17.53
N ARG A 178 11.26 -16.23 17.72
CA ARG A 178 11.86 -15.31 18.71
C ARG A 178 12.08 -13.89 18.20
N LEU A 179 11.79 -13.62 16.93
CA LEU A 179 11.80 -12.25 16.41
C LEU A 179 10.84 -11.38 17.22
N LYS A 180 11.28 -10.17 17.54
CA LYS A 180 10.50 -9.21 18.32
C LYS A 180 10.05 -8.04 17.47
N ILE A 181 8.86 -7.58 17.74
CA ILE A 181 8.27 -6.36 17.18
C ILE A 181 7.74 -5.47 18.29
N VAL A 182 7.50 -4.20 17.98
CA VAL A 182 6.62 -3.33 18.76
C VAL A 182 5.30 -3.21 18.00
N ALA A 183 4.26 -3.82 18.55
CA ALA A 183 2.89 -3.69 18.05
C ALA A 183 2.27 -2.40 18.61
N ILE A 184 1.86 -1.49 17.73
CA ILE A 184 1.26 -0.20 18.08
C ILE A 184 -0.19 -0.21 17.64
N GLY A 185 -1.11 -0.43 18.57
CA GLY A 185 -2.54 -0.36 18.35
C GLY A 185 -3.06 1.06 18.53
N LEU A 186 -3.74 1.59 17.51
CA LEU A 186 -4.42 2.87 17.55
C LEU A 186 -5.90 2.66 17.90
N GLU A 187 -6.43 3.55 18.74
CA GLU A 187 -7.82 3.54 19.19
C GLU A 187 -8.62 4.59 18.40
N LEU A 188 -9.59 4.13 17.60
CA LEU A 188 -10.44 5.02 16.81
C LEU A 188 -11.23 5.97 17.73
N GLY A 189 -11.23 7.25 17.39
CA GLY A 189 -11.88 8.30 18.17
C GLY A 189 -11.00 8.95 19.23
N GLU A 190 -9.88 8.32 19.63
CA GLU A 190 -8.88 8.90 20.55
C GLU A 190 -7.61 9.28 19.79
N ASP A 191 -7.14 8.37 18.91
CA ASP A 191 -5.96 8.60 18.10
C ASP A 191 -6.35 9.04 16.69
N ASP A 192 -5.59 9.96 16.13
CA ASP A 192 -5.64 10.30 14.70
C ASP A 192 -4.61 9.44 13.94
N PRO A 193 -5.07 8.42 13.18
CA PRO A 193 -4.16 7.54 12.44
C PRO A 193 -3.26 8.30 11.47
N GLN A 194 -3.75 9.42 10.90
CA GLN A 194 -2.99 10.24 9.96
C GLN A 194 -1.82 10.94 10.63
N VAL A 195 -2.03 11.52 11.81
CA VAL A 195 -0.97 12.19 12.59
C VAL A 195 0.10 11.18 13.02
N VAL A 196 -0.31 10.01 13.48
CA VAL A 196 0.62 8.93 13.88
C VAL A 196 1.41 8.44 12.68
N PHE A 197 0.75 8.21 11.54
CA PHE A 197 1.40 7.80 10.29
C PHE A 197 2.43 8.83 9.80
N GLU A 198 2.10 10.12 9.80
CA GLU A 198 3.02 11.19 9.44
C GLU A 198 4.24 11.21 10.36
N SER A 199 4.05 11.04 11.67
CA SER A 199 5.12 11.03 12.67
C SER A 199 6.08 9.85 12.48
N ILE A 200 5.56 8.65 12.23
CA ILE A 200 6.37 7.45 11.98
C ILE A 200 7.16 7.60 10.68
N ASN A 201 6.52 8.09 9.61
CA ASN A 201 7.18 8.30 8.32
C ASN A 201 8.19 9.46 8.31
N ALA A 202 8.11 10.36 9.28
CA ALA A 202 9.12 11.42 9.42
C ALA A 202 10.49 10.89 9.87
N THR A 203 10.50 9.74 10.57
CA THR A 203 11.71 9.12 11.15
C THR A 203 12.19 7.87 10.40
N GLY A 204 11.38 7.33 9.48
CA GLY A 204 11.65 6.10 8.72
C GLY A 204 12.06 6.33 7.26
N VAL A 205 11.92 5.28 6.44
CA VAL A 205 12.05 5.38 4.98
C VAL A 205 10.93 6.26 4.44
N GLN A 206 11.31 7.41 3.87
CA GLN A 206 10.35 8.40 3.40
C GLN A 206 9.46 7.83 2.28
N LEU A 207 8.16 8.01 2.43
CA LEU A 207 7.19 7.73 1.38
C LEU A 207 7.27 8.80 0.28
N LYS A 208 6.92 8.41 -0.94
CA LYS A 208 6.74 9.33 -2.06
C LYS A 208 5.53 10.25 -1.79
N GLY A 209 5.54 11.43 -2.37
CA GLY A 209 4.45 12.39 -2.20
C GLY A 209 3.08 11.85 -2.57
N LEU A 210 2.97 11.06 -3.65
CA LEU A 210 1.73 10.41 -4.06
C LEU A 210 1.20 9.41 -3.03
N ASP A 211 2.10 8.66 -2.37
CA ASP A 211 1.70 7.73 -1.31
C ASP A 211 1.15 8.49 -0.09
N LEU A 212 1.79 9.60 0.29
CA LEU A 212 1.29 10.47 1.37
C LEU A 212 -0.10 11.04 1.05
N ILE A 213 -0.29 11.52 -0.18
CA ILE A 213 -1.57 12.07 -0.65
C ILE A 213 -2.66 10.99 -0.63
N ARG A 214 -2.37 9.81 -1.19
CA ARG A 214 -3.31 8.70 -1.24
C ARG A 214 -3.72 8.24 0.16
N ASN A 215 -2.75 8.13 1.06
CA ASN A 215 -3.02 7.81 2.47
C ASN A 215 -3.91 8.87 3.12
N TYR A 216 -3.61 10.16 2.94
CA TYR A 216 -4.39 11.26 3.49
C TYR A 216 -5.86 11.25 3.04
N LEU A 217 -6.10 10.99 1.76
CA LEU A 217 -7.44 11.02 1.19
C LEU A 217 -8.34 9.86 1.66
N MET A 218 -7.76 8.77 2.16
CA MET A 218 -8.53 7.54 2.46
C MET A 218 -8.33 7.01 3.88
N MET A 219 -7.28 7.45 4.60
CA MET A 219 -7.04 7.02 5.97
C MET A 219 -8.12 7.59 6.90
N GLY A 220 -8.56 6.80 7.87
CA GLY A 220 -9.64 7.19 8.80
C GLY A 220 -11.04 6.79 8.35
N GLU A 221 -11.24 6.45 7.08
CA GLU A 221 -12.50 5.94 6.56
C GLU A 221 -12.63 4.43 6.83
N ASN A 222 -13.86 3.91 6.88
CA ASN A 222 -14.07 2.46 6.96
C ASN A 222 -13.71 1.76 5.64
N SER A 223 -13.49 0.45 5.67
CA SER A 223 -12.99 -0.34 4.52
C SER A 223 -13.85 -0.22 3.26
N ASP A 224 -15.19 -0.14 3.39
CA ASP A 224 -16.09 -0.01 2.24
C ASP A 224 -16.00 1.38 1.63
N ARG A 225 -15.92 2.41 2.47
CA ARG A 225 -15.75 3.80 2.04
C ARG A 225 -14.38 4.01 1.40
N GLN A 226 -13.31 3.47 2.00
CA GLN A 226 -11.96 3.48 1.40
C GLN A 226 -11.97 2.88 0.00
N LYS A 227 -12.58 1.69 -0.15
CA LYS A 227 -12.70 1.02 -1.44
C LYS A 227 -13.49 1.84 -2.45
N HIS A 228 -14.63 2.42 -2.02
CA HIS A 228 -15.43 3.29 -2.89
C HIS A 228 -14.63 4.51 -3.38
N LEU A 229 -13.96 5.22 -2.48
CA LEU A 229 -13.14 6.39 -2.82
C LEU A 229 -12.00 6.00 -3.77
N TYR A 230 -11.32 4.89 -3.48
CA TYR A 230 -10.22 4.39 -4.30
C TYR A 230 -10.68 4.00 -5.71
N ASP A 231 -11.67 3.11 -5.82
CA ASP A 231 -12.14 2.58 -7.10
C ASP A 231 -12.82 3.67 -7.95
N THR A 232 -13.55 4.61 -7.32
CA THR A 232 -14.34 5.63 -8.03
C THR A 232 -13.51 6.83 -8.47
N TYR A 233 -12.59 7.30 -7.62
CA TYR A 233 -11.92 8.58 -7.86
C TYR A 233 -10.42 8.43 -8.12
N TRP A 234 -9.70 7.57 -7.36
CA TRP A 234 -8.26 7.47 -7.46
C TRP A 234 -7.80 6.56 -8.61
N VAL A 235 -8.38 5.38 -8.76
CA VAL A 235 -8.05 4.43 -9.83
C VAL A 235 -8.19 5.04 -11.23
N PRO A 236 -9.25 5.81 -11.55
CA PRO A 236 -9.32 6.52 -12.83
C PRO A 236 -8.13 7.46 -13.06
N LEU A 237 -7.69 8.22 -12.05
CA LEU A 237 -6.53 9.09 -12.16
C LEU A 237 -5.24 8.32 -12.43
N GLU A 238 -5.00 7.21 -11.72
CA GLU A 238 -3.84 6.34 -11.96
C GLU A 238 -3.86 5.76 -13.39
N ASN A 239 -5.02 5.30 -13.85
CA ASN A 239 -5.18 4.71 -15.19
C ASN A 239 -5.00 5.75 -16.32
N TRP A 240 -5.51 6.95 -16.13
CA TRP A 240 -5.41 8.01 -17.14
C TRP A 240 -4.03 8.61 -17.24
N LEU A 241 -3.36 8.78 -16.10
CA LEU A 241 -2.14 9.58 -16.01
C LEU A 241 -0.87 8.73 -15.80
N GLY A 242 -0.97 7.65 -15.04
CA GLY A 242 0.19 6.93 -14.53
C GLY A 242 0.92 7.72 -13.43
N GLU A 243 1.85 7.09 -12.73
CA GLU A 243 2.48 7.65 -11.52
C GLU A 243 3.17 9.00 -11.78
N LYS A 244 3.95 9.10 -12.86
CA LYS A 244 4.71 10.33 -13.18
C LYS A 244 3.81 11.51 -13.48
N ASP A 245 2.88 11.32 -14.42
CA ASP A 245 2.00 12.39 -14.88
C ASP A 245 0.96 12.74 -13.82
N LEU A 246 0.56 11.79 -12.95
CA LEU A 246 -0.30 12.03 -11.81
C LEU A 246 0.33 13.01 -10.79
N ASN A 247 1.63 12.86 -10.53
CA ASN A 247 2.34 13.80 -9.66
C ASN A 247 2.38 15.23 -10.26
N ASP A 248 2.67 15.34 -11.55
CA ASP A 248 2.67 16.63 -12.26
C ASP A 248 1.25 17.22 -12.37
N PHE A 249 0.25 16.37 -12.53
CA PHE A 249 -1.16 16.79 -12.50
C PHE A 249 -1.53 17.40 -11.14
N ILE A 250 -1.22 16.74 -10.02
CA ILE A 250 -1.59 17.26 -8.69
C ILE A 250 -0.95 18.62 -8.44
N LYS A 251 0.31 18.81 -8.81
CA LYS A 251 0.98 20.13 -8.74
C LYS A 251 0.23 21.17 -9.57
N THR A 252 -0.14 20.82 -10.81
CA THR A 252 -0.84 21.71 -11.72
C THR A 252 -2.23 22.05 -11.20
N TYR A 253 -2.97 21.07 -10.66
CA TYR A 253 -4.26 21.25 -10.03
C TYR A 253 -4.21 22.23 -8.85
N LEU A 254 -3.25 22.04 -7.95
CA LEU A 254 -3.08 22.94 -6.80
C LEU A 254 -2.71 24.36 -7.22
N ARG A 255 -1.97 24.54 -8.32
CA ARG A 255 -1.66 25.87 -8.87
C ARG A 255 -2.88 26.64 -9.40
N ILE A 256 -3.99 25.97 -9.68
CA ILE A 256 -5.27 26.63 -10.01
C ILE A 256 -5.76 27.49 -8.84
N TYR A 257 -5.49 27.04 -7.59
CA TYR A 257 -5.98 27.66 -6.36
C TYR A 257 -4.93 28.47 -5.61
N PHE A 258 -3.66 28.09 -5.71
CA PHE A 258 -2.57 28.67 -4.93
C PHE A 258 -1.48 29.37 -5.79
N GLU A 259 -1.64 29.37 -7.10
CA GLU A 259 -0.72 30.00 -8.05
C GLU A 259 0.75 29.55 -7.85
N ASP A 260 1.70 30.50 -7.74
CA ASP A 260 3.13 30.24 -7.55
C ASP A 260 3.50 29.78 -6.12
N LYS A 261 2.54 29.67 -5.20
CA LYS A 261 2.80 29.23 -3.82
C LYS A 261 3.01 27.71 -3.70
N VAL A 262 2.72 26.96 -4.76
CA VAL A 262 2.95 25.50 -4.76
C VAL A 262 4.43 25.22 -5.00
N LYS A 263 5.13 24.81 -3.95
CA LYS A 263 6.54 24.42 -4.00
C LYS A 263 6.73 23.07 -4.72
N GLU A 264 7.93 22.86 -5.28
CA GLU A 264 8.22 21.66 -6.10
C GLU A 264 8.43 20.37 -5.29
N GLY A 265 8.74 20.45 -3.99
CA GLY A 265 8.97 19.29 -3.14
C GLY A 265 7.71 18.43 -2.95
N GLU A 266 7.88 17.11 -2.94
CA GLU A 266 6.75 16.17 -2.79
C GLU A 266 5.96 16.37 -1.49
N ARG A 267 6.66 16.68 -0.38
CA ARG A 267 6.02 16.98 0.91
C ARG A 267 5.28 18.30 0.90
N GLU A 268 5.83 19.30 0.23
CA GLU A 268 5.20 20.60 0.08
C GLU A 268 3.90 20.50 -0.72
N VAL A 269 3.88 19.69 -1.78
CA VAL A 269 2.66 19.38 -2.56
C VAL A 269 1.62 18.73 -1.65
N TYR A 270 2.04 17.76 -0.84
CA TYR A 270 1.17 17.12 0.14
C TYR A 270 0.56 18.12 1.15
N TYR A 271 1.38 18.98 1.76
CA TYR A 271 0.87 19.98 2.71
C TYR A 271 -0.03 21.03 2.04
N THR A 272 0.25 21.39 0.79
CA THR A 272 -0.61 22.27 0.01
C THR A 272 -1.97 21.64 -0.28
N LEU A 273 -2.01 20.33 -0.57
CA LEU A 273 -3.27 19.59 -0.75
C LEU A 273 -4.08 19.55 0.57
N LYS A 274 -3.42 19.32 1.71
CA LYS A 274 -4.11 19.38 3.02
C LYS A 274 -4.72 20.76 3.28
N ALA A 275 -4.00 21.83 2.96
CA ALA A 275 -4.52 23.20 3.07
C ALA A 275 -5.70 23.40 2.12
N HIS A 276 -5.61 22.93 0.88
CA HIS A 276 -6.69 23.01 -0.10
C HIS A 276 -7.96 22.30 0.38
N HIS A 277 -7.82 21.07 0.92
CA HIS A 277 -8.92 20.33 1.52
C HIS A 277 -9.58 21.12 2.66
N ARG A 278 -8.79 21.59 3.62
CA ARG A 278 -9.29 22.36 4.77
C ARG A 278 -10.05 23.61 4.35
N ASP A 279 -9.52 24.35 3.37
CA ASP A 279 -9.98 25.70 3.04
C ASP A 279 -11.12 25.68 2.00
N ASN A 280 -11.17 24.70 1.09
CA ASN A 280 -12.12 24.65 -0.01
C ASN A 280 -13.10 23.46 0.05
N PHE A 281 -12.77 22.40 0.78
CA PHE A 281 -13.59 21.19 0.92
C PHE A 281 -13.67 20.73 2.40
N PRO A 282 -14.05 21.61 3.36
CA PRO A 282 -14.00 21.27 4.78
C PRO A 282 -14.88 20.04 5.09
N ASN A 283 -14.28 18.99 5.61
CA ASN A 283 -14.92 17.69 5.91
C ASN A 283 -15.52 16.97 4.69
N ASP A 284 -15.14 17.34 3.47
CA ASP A 284 -15.64 16.74 2.22
C ASP A 284 -14.50 16.19 1.36
N ILE A 285 -13.92 15.07 1.82
CA ILE A 285 -12.90 14.32 1.08
C ILE A 285 -13.43 13.84 -0.28
N GLN A 286 -14.70 13.45 -0.34
CA GLN A 286 -15.30 12.97 -1.59
C GLN A 286 -15.43 14.10 -2.60
N GLY A 287 -15.85 15.29 -2.17
CA GLY A 287 -15.91 16.48 -3.02
C GLY A 287 -14.54 16.83 -3.58
N LEU A 288 -13.50 16.86 -2.73
CA LEU A 288 -12.12 17.08 -3.18
C LEU A 288 -11.68 16.02 -4.23
N MET A 289 -11.91 14.73 -3.96
CA MET A 289 -11.51 13.67 -4.88
C MET A 289 -12.30 13.70 -6.19
N SER A 290 -13.58 14.08 -6.13
CA SER A 290 -14.42 14.28 -7.31
C SER A 290 -13.91 15.43 -8.17
N ASP A 291 -13.56 16.56 -7.55
CA ASP A 291 -12.98 17.72 -8.21
C ASP A 291 -11.62 17.38 -8.87
N MET A 292 -10.74 16.69 -8.13
CA MET A 292 -9.48 16.18 -8.68
C MET A 292 -9.70 15.26 -9.88
N ARG A 293 -10.68 14.35 -9.81
CA ARG A 293 -10.99 13.42 -10.90
C ARG A 293 -11.44 14.14 -12.17
N GLU A 294 -12.31 15.15 -12.03
CA GLU A 294 -12.76 15.96 -13.16
C GLU A 294 -11.60 16.71 -13.83
N TYR A 295 -10.77 17.40 -13.05
CA TYR A 295 -9.56 18.03 -13.58
C TYR A 295 -8.56 17.03 -14.17
N GLY A 296 -8.40 15.84 -13.58
CA GLY A 296 -7.54 14.79 -14.10
C GLY A 296 -8.00 14.24 -15.44
N ARG A 297 -9.32 14.14 -15.63
CA ARG A 297 -9.91 13.78 -16.94
C ARG A 297 -9.55 14.82 -18.00
N ILE A 298 -9.65 16.10 -17.68
CA ILE A 298 -9.26 17.19 -18.58
C ILE A 298 -7.75 17.22 -18.82
N TYR A 299 -6.94 16.93 -17.80
CA TYR A 299 -5.47 16.99 -17.90
C TYR A 299 -4.88 16.09 -18.97
N GLN A 300 -5.59 15.03 -19.38
CA GLN A 300 -5.20 14.13 -20.47
C GLN A 300 -4.94 14.88 -21.80
N ILE A 301 -5.56 16.05 -22.01
CA ILE A 301 -5.32 16.89 -23.18
C ILE A 301 -3.85 17.27 -23.37
N PHE A 302 -3.07 17.38 -22.25
CA PHE A 302 -1.65 17.71 -22.27
C PHE A 302 -0.75 16.50 -22.52
N LEU A 303 -1.29 15.28 -22.46
CA LEU A 303 -0.54 14.03 -22.59
C LEU A 303 -0.67 13.39 -23.98
N ASP A 304 -1.27 14.12 -24.95
CA ASP A 304 -1.61 13.61 -26.28
C ASP A 304 -2.47 12.33 -26.25
N ARG A 305 -3.27 12.18 -25.20
CA ARG A 305 -4.22 11.08 -25.00
C ARG A 305 -5.60 11.55 -25.44
N ASP A 306 -6.16 10.93 -26.46
CA ASP A 306 -7.36 11.42 -27.14
C ASP A 306 -8.69 11.18 -26.39
N HIS A 307 -8.71 10.44 -25.27
CA HIS A 307 -9.94 10.05 -24.59
C HIS A 307 -10.86 11.21 -24.22
N TYR A 308 -10.31 12.31 -23.72
CA TYR A 308 -11.11 13.49 -23.36
C TYR A 308 -11.93 14.06 -24.52
N PHE A 309 -11.32 14.14 -25.71
CA PHE A 309 -11.97 14.69 -26.90
C PHE A 309 -12.91 13.68 -27.56
N LEU A 310 -12.63 12.38 -27.47
CA LEU A 310 -13.45 11.32 -28.05
C LEU A 310 -14.82 11.19 -27.35
N GLU A 311 -14.86 11.46 -26.05
CA GLU A 311 -16.12 11.40 -25.27
C GLU A 311 -17.10 12.54 -25.59
N ARG A 312 -16.64 13.63 -26.22
CA ARG A 312 -17.42 14.85 -26.46
C ARG A 312 -17.92 15.04 -27.91
N GLY A 313 -17.61 14.09 -28.77
CA GLY A 313 -18.03 14.09 -30.16
C GLY A 313 -17.15 14.97 -31.07
N ASP A 314 -17.42 14.87 -32.38
CA ASP A 314 -16.67 15.55 -33.44
C ASP A 314 -17.27 16.93 -33.77
N SER A 315 -16.97 17.95 -32.94
CA SER A 315 -17.24 19.32 -33.37
C SER A 315 -15.96 19.98 -33.90
N GLN A 316 -16.11 20.84 -34.91
CA GLN A 316 -15.00 21.62 -35.48
C GLN A 316 -14.32 22.48 -34.40
N GLN A 317 -15.07 22.94 -33.42
CA GLN A 317 -14.57 23.73 -32.30
C GLN A 317 -13.65 22.91 -31.39
N LEU A 318 -14.02 21.67 -31.04
CA LEU A 318 -13.21 20.74 -30.26
C LEU A 318 -11.92 20.36 -31.01
N ALA A 319 -12.00 20.13 -32.31
CA ALA A 319 -10.83 19.84 -33.13
C ALA A 319 -9.84 21.03 -33.14
N ASN A 320 -10.34 22.25 -33.29
CA ASN A 320 -9.52 23.46 -33.22
C ASN A 320 -8.90 23.66 -31.83
N LEU A 321 -9.66 23.46 -30.74
CA LEU A 321 -9.16 23.53 -29.37
C LEU A 321 -8.03 22.54 -29.14
N ARG A 322 -8.24 21.29 -29.55
CA ARG A 322 -7.23 20.22 -29.49
C ARG A 322 -5.92 20.62 -30.17
N LEU A 323 -6.02 21.21 -31.37
CA LEU A 323 -4.86 21.65 -32.14
C LEU A 323 -4.09 22.74 -31.39
N ARG A 324 -4.77 23.73 -30.84
CA ARG A 324 -4.16 24.83 -30.06
C ARG A 324 -3.49 24.34 -28.79
N ILE A 325 -4.11 23.40 -28.07
CA ILE A 325 -3.51 22.80 -26.89
C ILE A 325 -2.25 21.99 -27.25
N LYS A 326 -2.29 21.23 -28.36
CA LYS A 326 -1.09 20.54 -28.88
C LYS A 326 0.05 21.51 -29.21
N ASP A 327 -0.24 22.66 -29.78
CA ASP A 327 0.76 23.69 -30.06
C ASP A 327 1.36 24.26 -28.74
N LEU A 328 0.54 24.52 -27.71
CA LEU A 328 1.04 24.93 -26.39
C LEU A 328 1.94 23.88 -25.74
N VAL A 329 1.60 22.60 -25.88
CA VAL A 329 2.43 21.49 -25.36
C VAL A 329 3.78 21.43 -26.10
N LYS A 330 3.80 21.58 -27.43
CA LYS A 330 5.04 21.59 -28.24
C LYS A 330 6.01 22.67 -27.83
N ILE A 331 5.53 23.87 -27.54
CA ILE A 331 6.38 24.99 -27.09
C ILE A 331 6.73 24.89 -25.59
N LYS A 332 6.38 23.78 -24.90
CA LYS A 332 6.63 23.53 -23.49
C LYS A 332 6.13 24.64 -22.55
N PHE A 333 5.01 25.29 -22.90
CA PHE A 333 4.42 26.38 -22.13
C PHE A 333 3.66 25.84 -20.90
N GLY A 334 4.41 25.18 -20.00
CA GLY A 334 3.86 24.53 -18.80
C GLY A 334 3.18 25.48 -17.82
N VAL A 335 3.59 26.74 -17.79
CA VAL A 335 3.02 27.78 -16.91
C VAL A 335 1.55 28.05 -17.22
N ALA A 336 1.09 27.85 -18.46
CA ALA A 336 -0.30 28.04 -18.83
C ALA A 336 -1.23 26.85 -18.46
N LYS A 337 -0.69 25.69 -18.09
CA LYS A 337 -1.51 24.50 -17.80
C LYS A 337 -2.62 24.75 -16.77
N PRO A 338 -2.38 25.41 -15.61
CA PRO A 338 -3.44 25.66 -14.63
C PRO A 338 -4.58 26.53 -15.20
N PHE A 339 -4.23 27.58 -15.96
CA PHE A 339 -5.19 28.45 -16.62
C PHE A 339 -6.03 27.68 -17.67
N VAL A 340 -5.36 26.90 -18.54
CA VAL A 340 -6.05 26.10 -19.57
C VAL A 340 -6.99 25.07 -18.94
N LEU A 341 -6.57 24.41 -17.86
CA LEU A 341 -7.41 23.46 -17.11
C LEU A 341 -8.67 24.15 -16.55
N ARG A 342 -8.51 25.33 -15.96
CA ARG A 342 -9.63 26.08 -15.41
C ARG A 342 -10.61 26.48 -16.52
N CYS A 343 -10.10 27.07 -17.61
CA CYS A 343 -10.93 27.43 -18.74
C CYS A 343 -11.66 26.21 -19.35
N ALA A 344 -10.95 25.10 -19.54
CA ALA A 344 -11.56 23.90 -20.11
C ALA A 344 -12.69 23.34 -19.24
N ARG A 345 -12.59 23.43 -17.93
CA ARG A 345 -13.68 23.07 -17.00
C ARG A 345 -14.87 24.02 -17.07
N ASP A 346 -14.60 25.33 -17.12
CA ASP A 346 -15.67 26.36 -17.13
C ASP A 346 -16.45 26.37 -18.45
N PHE A 347 -15.93 25.73 -19.53
CA PHE A 347 -16.61 25.54 -20.80
C PHE A 347 -17.45 24.24 -20.88
N GLU A 348 -17.45 23.41 -19.84
CA GLU A 348 -18.31 22.23 -19.72
C GLU A 348 -19.70 22.57 -19.24
#